data_e9e3c0d3e1b1727c15b0c59d6bd833f8
#
_entry.id   e9e3c0d3e1b1727c15b0c59d6bd833f8
#
_cell.length_a   1.000
_cell.length_b   1.000
_cell.length_c   1.000
_cell.angle_alpha   90.00
_cell.angle_beta   90.00
_cell.angle_gamma   90.00
#
_symmetry.space_group_name_H-M   'P 1'
#
loop_
_entity.id
_entity.type
_entity.pdbx_description
1 polymer ?
#
loop_
_entity_poly.entity_id
_entity_poly.type
_entity_poly.pdbx_seq_one_letter_code
_entity_poly.pdbx_strand_id
1 'polypeptide(L)'
;KEISLTETTSDLLKKSLLTKGGFITDNFNLKILEKQILLDKLDLKNKKMAFLPILKAQFQHSYVAYRNELNFFANQSWYPQTSWGIQFSIPIYSSGSGRAIVSQSKIKLMQDQNTLKITEQALKMQEIQASNNFIGAKQKLALQKENIELAGKIYSNTLLKEKIGKESSIVVTQKYNQLMIAQSQYIGSMVELFQSKITLDKLYNQILTTK
;
A
#
# COMPACT_ATOMS: atom_id res chain seq x y z
N LYS A 1 8.04 22.83 22.34
CA LYS A 1 8.49 22.99 20.93
C LYS A 1 7.31 23.57 20.17
N GLU A 2 7.40 24.85 19.80
CA GLU A 2 6.45 25.48 18.89
C GLU A 2 6.66 24.90 17.50
N ILE A 3 5.59 24.31 16.94
CA ILE A 3 5.56 23.86 15.55
C ILE A 3 5.17 25.10 14.73
N SER A 4 6.14 25.76 14.12
CA SER A 4 5.87 26.82 13.16
C SER A 4 5.64 26.19 11.78
N LEU A 5 4.47 26.44 11.19
CA LEU A 5 4.19 26.12 9.78
C LEU A 5 5.01 27.06 8.91
N THR A 6 6.05 26.54 8.28
CA THR A 6 7.01 27.34 7.47
C THR A 6 6.57 27.48 6.01
N GLU A 7 5.61 26.69 5.54
CA GLU A 7 5.14 26.72 4.14
C GLU A 7 3.74 27.32 4.04
N THR A 8 3.56 28.25 3.09
CA THR A 8 2.26 28.84 2.78
C THR A 8 1.38 27.78 2.08
N THR A 9 0.06 27.82 2.31
CA THR A 9 -0.91 26.90 1.66
C THR A 9 -0.81 26.91 0.12
N SER A 10 -0.43 28.03 -0.48
CA SER A 10 -0.18 28.16 -1.92
C SER A 10 1.06 27.40 -2.39
N ASP A 11 2.09 27.29 -1.56
CA ASP A 11 3.33 26.57 -1.89
C ASP A 11 3.13 25.05 -1.76
N LEU A 12 2.37 24.63 -0.75
CA LEU A 12 1.92 23.25 -0.60
C LEU A 12 1.08 22.79 -1.78
N LEU A 13 0.18 23.66 -2.28
CA LEU A 13 -0.62 23.40 -3.48
C LEU A 13 0.26 23.22 -4.72
N LYS A 14 1.21 24.11 -4.97
CA LYS A 14 2.14 24.00 -6.10
C LYS A 14 2.97 22.72 -6.02
N LYS A 15 3.52 22.40 -4.84
CA LYS A 15 4.34 21.21 -4.61
C LYS A 15 3.54 19.92 -4.79
N SER A 16 2.29 19.87 -4.29
CA SER A 16 1.43 18.69 -4.45
C SER A 16 1.00 18.46 -5.90
N LEU A 17 0.81 19.52 -6.69
CA LEU A 17 0.44 19.42 -8.10
C LEU A 17 1.62 19.03 -9.01
N LEU A 18 2.87 19.24 -8.57
CA LEU A 18 4.10 18.90 -9.31
C LEU A 18 4.54 17.44 -9.12
N THR A 19 3.92 16.68 -8.24
CA THR A 19 4.29 15.26 -8.03
C THR A 19 3.98 14.46 -9.31
N LYS A 20 5.00 13.78 -9.84
CA LYS A 20 4.89 12.92 -11.04
C LYS A 20 3.80 11.88 -10.83
N GLY A 21 2.98 11.64 -11.87
CA GLY A 21 2.06 10.51 -11.90
C GLY A 21 2.80 9.20 -11.70
N GLY A 22 2.28 8.32 -10.85
CA GLY A 22 2.78 6.97 -10.67
C GLY A 22 2.09 5.99 -11.62
N PHE A 23 2.53 4.74 -11.59
CA PHE A 23 1.88 3.66 -12.32
C PHE A 23 1.27 2.68 -11.32
N ILE A 24 0.07 2.14 -11.64
CA ILE A 24 -0.57 1.08 -10.84
C ILE A 24 0.34 -0.14 -10.68
N THR A 25 1.20 -0.41 -11.67
CA THR A 25 2.19 -1.50 -11.61
C THR A 25 3.15 -1.40 -10.42
N ASP A 26 3.30 -0.21 -9.84
CA ASP A 26 4.11 0.00 -8.65
C ASP A 26 3.37 -0.31 -7.35
N ASN A 27 2.09 -0.64 -7.41
CA ASN A 27 1.29 -0.95 -6.23
C ASN A 27 1.84 -2.18 -5.50
N PHE A 28 2.08 -2.03 -4.18
CA PHE A 28 2.66 -3.11 -3.36
C PHE A 28 1.77 -4.35 -3.31
N ASN A 29 0.46 -4.21 -3.36
CA ASN A 29 -0.45 -5.35 -3.35
C ASN A 29 -0.25 -6.22 -4.59
N LEU A 30 -0.05 -5.61 -5.78
CA LEU A 30 0.26 -6.35 -7.00
C LEU A 30 1.62 -7.05 -6.90
N LYS A 31 2.65 -6.33 -6.43
CA LYS A 31 3.99 -6.91 -6.25
C LYS A 31 3.99 -8.09 -5.26
N ILE A 32 3.18 -8.02 -4.20
CA ILE A 32 3.02 -9.12 -3.24
C ILE A 32 2.37 -10.34 -3.92
N LEU A 33 1.28 -10.13 -4.67
CA LEU A 33 0.59 -11.22 -5.39
C LEU A 33 1.49 -11.85 -6.46
N GLU A 34 2.27 -11.07 -7.19
CA GLU A 34 3.26 -11.58 -8.15
C GLU A 34 4.30 -12.48 -7.48
N LYS A 35 4.82 -12.08 -6.30
CA LYS A 35 5.75 -12.89 -5.53
C LYS A 35 5.10 -14.15 -4.97
N GLN A 36 3.83 -14.06 -4.53
CA GLN A 36 3.05 -15.23 -4.11
C GLN A 36 2.89 -16.24 -5.25
N ILE A 37 2.55 -15.79 -6.45
CA ILE A 37 2.46 -16.66 -7.64
C ILE A 37 3.81 -17.32 -7.95
N LEU A 38 4.92 -16.62 -7.75
CA LEU A 38 6.25 -17.22 -7.91
C LEU A 38 6.50 -18.32 -6.89
N LEU A 39 6.11 -18.10 -5.62
CA LEU A 39 6.21 -19.11 -4.56
C LEU A 39 5.33 -20.33 -4.89
N ASP A 40 4.10 -20.14 -5.37
CA ASP A 40 3.21 -21.25 -5.73
C ASP A 40 3.73 -22.04 -6.94
N LYS A 41 4.39 -21.37 -7.91
CA LYS A 41 5.07 -22.06 -9.01
C LYS A 41 6.21 -22.94 -8.49
N LEU A 42 6.99 -22.46 -7.53
CA LEU A 42 8.07 -23.22 -6.90
C LEU A 42 7.52 -24.37 -6.05
N ASP A 43 6.41 -24.13 -5.29
CA ASP A 43 5.73 -25.18 -4.53
C ASP A 43 5.22 -26.30 -5.45
N LEU A 44 4.55 -25.92 -6.55
CA LEU A 44 4.10 -26.89 -7.55
C LEU A 44 5.27 -27.70 -8.13
N LYS A 45 6.40 -27.06 -8.41
CA LYS A 45 7.61 -27.75 -8.85
C LYS A 45 8.11 -28.71 -7.79
N ASN A 46 8.18 -28.27 -6.53
CA ASN A 46 8.60 -29.09 -5.40
C ASN A 46 7.70 -30.32 -5.19
N LYS A 47 6.35 -30.14 -5.26
CA LYS A 47 5.38 -31.26 -5.18
C LYS A 47 5.57 -32.27 -6.31
N LYS A 48 5.89 -31.79 -7.54
CA LYS A 48 6.22 -32.68 -8.65
C LYS A 48 7.54 -33.46 -8.43
N MET A 49 8.53 -32.81 -7.82
CA MET A 49 9.82 -33.46 -7.51
C MET A 49 9.72 -34.56 -6.44
N ALA A 50 8.63 -34.56 -5.65
CA ALA A 50 8.38 -35.64 -4.67
C ALA A 50 8.19 -37.04 -5.31
N PHE A 51 7.98 -37.11 -6.62
CA PHE A 51 7.95 -38.38 -7.37
C PHE A 51 9.33 -38.87 -7.81
N LEU A 52 10.36 -38.05 -7.65
CA LEU A 52 11.74 -38.43 -8.02
C LEU A 52 12.42 -39.23 -6.91
N PRO A 53 13.42 -40.09 -7.24
CA PRO A 53 14.24 -40.73 -6.26
C PRO A 53 14.94 -39.73 -5.34
N ILE A 54 14.98 -40.02 -4.06
CA ILE A 54 15.63 -39.19 -3.05
C ILE A 54 16.88 -39.88 -2.55
N LEU A 55 18.03 -39.22 -2.65
CA LEU A 55 19.28 -39.63 -2.08
C LEU A 55 19.58 -38.75 -0.85
N LYS A 56 19.76 -39.39 0.30
CA LYS A 56 20.14 -38.71 1.55
C LYS A 56 21.49 -39.26 2.02
N ALA A 57 22.41 -38.37 2.37
CA ALA A 57 23.62 -38.71 3.07
C ALA A 57 23.53 -38.17 4.51
N GLN A 58 23.92 -38.96 5.49
CA GLN A 58 23.96 -38.53 6.89
C GLN A 58 25.35 -38.82 7.47
N PHE A 59 25.85 -37.90 8.26
CA PHE A 59 27.04 -38.05 9.07
C PHE A 59 26.71 -37.53 10.48
N GLN A 60 27.03 -38.36 11.47
CA GLN A 60 26.85 -38.02 12.87
C GLN A 60 28.10 -38.36 13.64
N HIS A 61 28.60 -37.42 14.40
CA HIS A 61 29.66 -37.62 15.37
C HIS A 61 29.15 -37.15 16.74
N SER A 62 29.25 -38.04 17.73
CA SER A 62 28.81 -37.80 19.10
C SER A 62 29.73 -38.45 20.09
N TYR A 63 29.76 -37.94 21.30
CA TYR A 63 30.42 -38.59 22.43
C TYR A 63 29.33 -39.16 23.34
N VAL A 64 29.44 -40.43 23.69
CA VAL A 64 28.48 -41.16 24.50
C VAL A 64 29.18 -41.64 25.77
N ALA A 65 28.58 -41.36 26.91
CA ALA A 65 29.01 -41.92 28.20
C ALA A 65 28.01 -42.99 28.65
N TYR A 66 28.44 -44.20 28.82
CA TYR A 66 27.62 -45.30 29.34
C TYR A 66 27.66 -45.28 30.86
N ARG A 67 26.50 -45.21 31.52
CA ARG A 67 26.35 -45.10 32.96
C ARG A 67 25.34 -46.13 33.44
N ASN A 68 25.71 -46.85 34.52
CA ASN A 68 24.79 -47.79 35.16
C ASN A 68 23.96 -47.15 36.26
N GLU A 69 24.35 -45.95 36.71
CA GLU A 69 23.68 -45.19 37.78
C GLU A 69 23.47 -43.71 37.37
N LEU A 70 22.47 -43.04 37.93
CA LEU A 70 22.18 -41.64 37.70
C LEU A 70 23.21 -40.72 38.39
N ASN A 71 24.46 -40.79 37.99
CA ASN A 71 25.57 -40.01 38.53
C ASN A 71 26.15 -39.10 37.41
N PHE A 72 25.60 -37.90 37.26
CA PHE A 72 26.01 -37.00 36.21
C PHE A 72 27.36 -36.32 36.44
N PHE A 73 27.84 -36.26 37.68
CA PHE A 73 29.08 -35.60 38.06
C PHE A 73 30.29 -36.54 38.23
N ALA A 74 30.11 -37.85 38.05
CA ALA A 74 31.20 -38.77 38.12
C ALA A 74 32.13 -38.64 36.89
N ASN A 75 33.41 -38.66 37.14
CA ASN A 75 34.45 -38.59 36.10
C ASN A 75 34.52 -39.90 35.34
N GLN A 76 33.65 -40.04 34.31
CA GLN A 76 33.58 -41.23 33.45
C GLN A 76 34.06 -40.91 32.04
N SER A 77 34.64 -41.90 31.37
CA SER A 77 35.14 -41.74 30.03
C SER A 77 34.02 -41.56 29.01
N TRP A 78 34.19 -40.58 28.13
CA TRP A 78 33.34 -40.38 26.98
C TRP A 78 33.91 -41.12 25.77
N TYR A 79 33.08 -41.88 25.11
CA TYR A 79 33.46 -42.67 23.93
C TYR A 79 32.98 -41.96 22.67
N PRO A 80 33.89 -41.69 21.72
CA PRO A 80 33.49 -41.11 20.43
C PRO A 80 32.73 -42.16 19.62
N GLN A 81 31.60 -41.78 19.10
CA GLN A 81 30.78 -42.58 18.20
C GLN A 81 30.62 -41.81 16.89
N THR A 82 31.06 -42.39 15.79
CA THR A 82 30.91 -41.84 14.46
C THR A 82 30.07 -42.77 13.62
N SER A 83 29.01 -42.25 13.02
CA SER A 83 28.19 -42.99 12.06
C SER A 83 28.02 -42.19 10.79
N TRP A 84 28.03 -42.87 9.68
CA TRP A 84 27.69 -42.29 8.39
C TRP A 84 26.83 -43.30 7.61
N GLY A 85 26.00 -42.76 6.73
CA GLY A 85 25.12 -43.59 5.93
C GLY A 85 24.61 -42.86 4.70
N ILE A 86 24.27 -43.65 3.70
CA ILE A 86 23.61 -43.17 2.47
C ILE A 86 22.29 -43.93 2.36
N GLN A 87 21.21 -43.20 2.23
CA GLN A 87 19.87 -43.74 2.04
C GLN A 87 19.36 -43.33 0.65
N PHE A 88 18.96 -44.33 -0.13
CA PHE A 88 18.31 -44.16 -1.42
C PHE A 88 16.84 -44.59 -1.30
N SER A 89 15.89 -43.70 -1.65
CA SER A 89 14.47 -43.98 -1.56
C SER A 89 13.76 -43.61 -2.86
N ILE A 90 13.01 -44.58 -3.39
CA ILE A 90 12.20 -44.40 -4.61
C ILE A 90 10.72 -44.60 -4.24
N PRO A 91 9.86 -43.60 -4.38
CA PRO A 91 8.43 -43.76 -4.20
C PRO A 91 7.82 -44.50 -5.38
N ILE A 92 7.47 -45.80 -5.19
CA ILE A 92 6.92 -46.64 -6.26
C ILE A 92 5.40 -46.45 -6.40
N TYR A 93 4.69 -46.32 -5.27
CA TYR A 93 3.23 -46.19 -5.27
C TYR A 93 2.75 -45.35 -4.09
N SER A 94 1.87 -44.36 -4.36
CA SER A 94 1.36 -43.43 -3.37
C SER A 94 -0.16 -43.40 -3.30
N SER A 95 -0.86 -44.46 -3.74
CA SER A 95 -2.34 -44.57 -3.73
C SER A 95 -3.09 -43.35 -4.34
N GLY A 96 -2.46 -42.66 -5.29
CA GLY A 96 -3.04 -41.43 -5.90
C GLY A 96 -2.87 -40.16 -5.08
N SER A 97 -2.44 -40.23 -3.80
CA SER A 97 -2.31 -39.04 -2.93
C SER A 97 -1.33 -38.02 -3.50
N GLY A 98 -0.18 -38.45 -4.03
CA GLY A 98 0.78 -37.55 -4.67
C GLY A 98 0.20 -36.79 -5.86
N ARG A 99 -0.61 -37.44 -6.72
CA ARG A 99 -1.29 -36.77 -7.84
C ARG A 99 -2.33 -35.74 -7.35
N ALA A 100 -3.07 -36.07 -6.28
CA ALA A 100 -4.04 -35.17 -5.67
C ALA A 100 -3.36 -33.91 -5.11
N ILE A 101 -2.22 -34.06 -4.43
CA ILE A 101 -1.41 -32.95 -3.89
C ILE A 101 -0.91 -32.04 -5.02
N VAL A 102 -0.39 -32.60 -6.12
CA VAL A 102 0.05 -31.82 -7.30
C VAL A 102 -1.14 -31.09 -7.95
N SER A 103 -2.29 -31.74 -8.06
CA SER A 103 -3.50 -31.13 -8.61
C SER A 103 -3.97 -29.97 -7.72
N GLN A 104 -3.97 -30.15 -6.40
CA GLN A 104 -4.32 -29.10 -5.43
C GLN A 104 -3.36 -27.90 -5.55
N SER A 105 -2.04 -28.12 -5.60
CA SER A 105 -1.07 -27.03 -5.78
C SER A 105 -1.24 -26.32 -7.12
N LYS A 106 -1.59 -27.05 -8.21
CA LYS A 106 -1.92 -26.46 -9.51
C LYS A 106 -3.16 -25.56 -9.44
N ILE A 107 -4.23 -26.02 -8.77
CA ILE A 107 -5.46 -25.25 -8.59
C ILE A 107 -5.17 -23.99 -7.79
N LYS A 108 -4.39 -24.09 -6.70
CA LYS A 108 -3.98 -22.93 -5.91
C LYS A 108 -3.25 -21.88 -6.75
N LEU A 109 -2.27 -22.31 -7.56
CA LEU A 109 -1.58 -21.41 -8.48
C LEU A 109 -2.55 -20.71 -9.45
N MET A 110 -3.54 -21.42 -9.98
CA MET A 110 -4.56 -20.83 -10.88
C MET A 110 -5.46 -19.84 -10.13
N GLN A 111 -5.81 -20.13 -8.87
CA GLN A 111 -6.58 -19.20 -8.02
C GLN A 111 -5.81 -17.90 -7.79
N ASP A 112 -4.52 -17.97 -7.44
CA ASP A 112 -3.71 -16.78 -7.17
C ASP A 112 -3.46 -15.97 -8.45
N GLN A 113 -3.33 -16.62 -9.61
CA GLN A 113 -3.28 -15.93 -10.91
C GLN A 113 -4.59 -15.20 -11.24
N ASN A 114 -5.75 -15.80 -10.92
CA ASN A 114 -7.05 -15.14 -11.09
C ASN A 114 -7.21 -13.98 -10.12
N THR A 115 -6.79 -14.15 -8.86
CA THR A 115 -6.79 -13.09 -7.85
C THR A 115 -5.95 -11.89 -8.29
N LEU A 116 -4.77 -12.12 -8.89
CA LEU A 116 -3.96 -11.04 -9.46
C LEU A 116 -4.75 -10.26 -10.52
N LYS A 117 -5.37 -10.95 -11.49
CA LYS A 117 -6.16 -10.30 -12.56
C LYS A 117 -7.32 -9.47 -12.00
N ILE A 118 -8.06 -10.02 -11.03
CA ILE A 118 -9.18 -9.32 -10.37
C ILE A 118 -8.66 -8.08 -9.64
N THR A 119 -7.54 -8.20 -8.92
CA THR A 119 -6.93 -7.09 -8.19
C THR A 119 -6.43 -6.00 -9.15
N GLU A 120 -5.81 -6.37 -10.27
CA GLU A 120 -5.40 -5.41 -11.32
C GLU A 120 -6.60 -4.63 -11.87
N GLN A 121 -7.70 -5.32 -12.19
CA GLN A 121 -8.92 -4.68 -12.68
C GLN A 121 -9.54 -3.75 -11.64
N ALA A 122 -9.62 -4.20 -10.38
CA ALA A 122 -10.13 -3.38 -9.28
C ALA A 122 -9.29 -2.11 -9.06
N LEU A 123 -7.96 -2.24 -9.09
CA LEU A 123 -7.06 -1.09 -8.97
C LEU A 123 -7.19 -0.11 -10.14
N LYS A 124 -7.37 -0.60 -11.38
CA LYS A 124 -7.64 0.26 -12.54
C LYS A 124 -8.94 1.05 -12.39
N MET A 125 -9.99 0.41 -11.88
CA MET A 125 -11.26 1.11 -11.61
C MET A 125 -11.08 2.16 -10.51
N GLN A 126 -10.36 1.83 -9.43
CA GLN A 126 -10.05 2.79 -8.36
C GLN A 126 -9.21 3.95 -8.86
N GLU A 127 -8.25 3.71 -9.76
CA GLU A 127 -7.45 4.76 -10.39
C GLU A 127 -8.32 5.74 -11.19
N ILE A 128 -9.20 5.22 -12.05
CA ILE A 128 -10.12 6.04 -12.84
C ILE A 128 -10.99 6.90 -11.92
N GLN A 129 -11.55 6.29 -10.87
CA GLN A 129 -12.39 7.00 -9.90
C GLN A 129 -11.59 8.08 -9.15
N ALA A 130 -10.40 7.74 -8.63
CA ALA A 130 -9.55 8.70 -7.91
C ALA A 130 -9.06 9.84 -8.82
N SER A 131 -8.72 9.53 -10.08
CA SER A 131 -8.33 10.53 -11.08
C SER A 131 -9.48 11.50 -11.38
N ASN A 132 -10.70 10.98 -11.60
CA ASN A 132 -11.88 11.80 -11.84
C ASN A 132 -12.21 12.70 -10.64
N ASN A 133 -12.11 12.16 -9.42
CA ASN A 133 -12.32 12.93 -8.20
C ASN A 133 -11.27 14.05 -8.06
N PHE A 134 -10.01 13.77 -8.39
CA PHE A 134 -8.94 14.77 -8.36
C PHE A 134 -9.17 15.88 -9.40
N ILE A 135 -9.56 15.53 -10.63
CA ILE A 135 -9.88 16.50 -11.70
C ILE A 135 -11.07 17.35 -11.28
N GLY A 136 -12.14 16.74 -10.75
CA GLY A 136 -13.32 17.47 -10.26
C GLY A 136 -13.01 18.43 -9.11
N ALA A 137 -12.21 17.99 -8.13
CA ALA A 137 -11.76 18.81 -7.02
C ALA A 137 -10.90 20.01 -7.50
N LYS A 138 -10.03 19.78 -8.50
CA LYS A 138 -9.23 20.85 -9.13
C LYS A 138 -10.10 21.91 -9.81
N GLN A 139 -11.12 21.47 -10.57
CA GLN A 139 -12.06 22.39 -11.22
C GLN A 139 -12.89 23.17 -10.19
N LYS A 140 -13.37 22.50 -9.14
CA LYS A 140 -14.10 23.12 -8.03
C LYS A 140 -13.26 24.18 -7.32
N LEU A 141 -11.99 23.90 -7.04
CA LEU A 141 -11.08 24.87 -6.44
C LEU A 141 -10.91 26.12 -7.33
N ALA A 142 -10.77 25.93 -8.65
CA ALA A 142 -10.67 27.06 -9.59
C ALA A 142 -11.92 27.94 -9.55
N LEU A 143 -13.12 27.33 -9.58
CA LEU A 143 -14.37 28.05 -9.48
C LEU A 143 -14.54 28.79 -8.14
N GLN A 144 -14.15 28.15 -7.02
CA GLN A 144 -14.23 28.79 -5.70
C GLN A 144 -13.22 29.92 -5.55
N LYS A 145 -12.09 29.88 -6.25
CA LYS A 145 -11.14 30.97 -6.32
C LYS A 145 -11.75 32.19 -7.03
N GLU A 146 -12.43 32.00 -8.14
CA GLU A 146 -13.13 33.07 -8.84
C GLU A 146 -14.28 33.65 -7.99
N ASN A 147 -15.03 32.79 -7.29
CA ASN A 147 -16.12 33.22 -6.42
C ASN A 147 -15.62 34.08 -5.25
N ILE A 148 -14.51 33.74 -4.61
CA ILE A 148 -13.95 34.55 -3.51
C ILE A 148 -13.45 35.92 -4.03
N GLU A 149 -12.83 35.96 -5.21
CA GLU A 149 -12.38 37.20 -5.85
C GLU A 149 -13.55 38.09 -6.18
N LEU A 150 -14.65 37.54 -6.72
CA LEU A 150 -15.87 38.25 -7.02
C LEU A 150 -16.56 38.80 -5.75
N ALA A 151 -16.71 37.92 -4.72
CA ALA A 151 -17.28 38.31 -3.43
C ALA A 151 -16.48 39.46 -2.77
N GLY A 152 -15.16 39.40 -2.86
CA GLY A 152 -14.25 40.43 -2.37
C GLY A 152 -14.45 41.78 -3.10
N LYS A 153 -14.57 41.76 -4.43
CA LYS A 153 -14.86 42.96 -5.23
C LYS A 153 -16.24 43.56 -4.89
N ILE A 154 -17.26 42.69 -4.73
CA ILE A 154 -18.62 43.16 -4.36
C ILE A 154 -18.59 43.80 -2.97
N TYR A 155 -17.95 43.15 -1.98
CA TYR A 155 -17.83 43.70 -0.64
C TYR A 155 -17.10 45.05 -0.63
N SER A 156 -15.94 45.17 -1.28
CA SER A 156 -15.18 46.43 -1.34
C SER A 156 -15.94 47.55 -2.02
N ASN A 157 -16.64 47.25 -3.12
CA ASN A 157 -17.47 48.24 -3.81
C ASN A 157 -18.68 48.71 -2.94
N THR A 158 -19.31 47.78 -2.20
CA THR A 158 -20.41 48.10 -1.29
C THR A 158 -19.94 48.97 -0.13
N LEU A 159 -18.76 48.69 0.41
CA LEU A 159 -18.12 49.48 1.47
C LEU A 159 -17.84 50.94 0.99
N LEU A 160 -17.37 51.08 -0.26
CA LEU A 160 -17.16 52.40 -0.84
C LEU A 160 -18.48 53.19 -1.00
N LYS A 161 -19.57 52.51 -1.42
CA LYS A 161 -20.92 53.13 -1.54
C LYS A 161 -21.49 53.55 -0.20
N GLU A 162 -21.26 52.77 0.87
CA GLU A 162 -21.66 53.14 2.22
C GLU A 162 -20.95 54.42 2.67
N LYS A 163 -19.63 54.53 2.45
CA LYS A 163 -18.85 55.71 2.83
C LYS A 163 -19.36 57.02 2.20
N ILE A 164 -20.01 56.94 1.02
CA ILE A 164 -20.60 58.10 0.34
C ILE A 164 -22.12 58.20 0.55
N GLY A 165 -22.67 57.44 1.53
CA GLY A 165 -24.08 57.49 1.91
C GLY A 165 -25.05 56.84 0.92
N LYS A 166 -24.57 56.04 -0.05
CA LYS A 166 -25.40 55.39 -1.09
C LYS A 166 -25.86 53.98 -0.73
N GLU A 167 -25.33 53.39 0.35
CA GLU A 167 -25.71 52.05 0.82
C GLU A 167 -25.79 52.06 2.36
N SER A 168 -26.58 51.12 2.93
CA SER A 168 -26.69 50.97 4.37
C SER A 168 -25.66 49.99 4.93
N SER A 169 -25.27 50.17 6.21
CA SER A 169 -24.36 49.24 6.94
C SER A 169 -24.89 47.81 7.01
N ILE A 170 -26.23 47.63 6.94
CA ILE A 170 -26.84 46.27 6.89
C ILE A 170 -26.44 45.56 5.61
N VAL A 171 -26.44 46.23 4.47
CA VAL A 171 -26.05 45.67 3.17
C VAL A 171 -24.55 45.33 3.17
N VAL A 172 -23.71 46.21 3.73
CA VAL A 172 -22.28 45.93 3.91
C VAL A 172 -22.04 44.66 4.73
N THR A 173 -22.76 44.51 5.87
CA THR A 173 -22.68 43.33 6.72
C THR A 173 -23.14 42.08 5.96
N GLN A 174 -24.20 42.16 5.15
CA GLN A 174 -24.63 41.02 4.32
C GLN A 174 -23.53 40.60 3.30
N LYS A 175 -22.88 41.59 2.64
CA LYS A 175 -21.81 41.33 1.68
C LYS A 175 -20.56 40.78 2.35
N TYR A 176 -20.25 41.24 3.56
CA TYR A 176 -19.18 40.67 4.38
C TYR A 176 -19.46 39.19 4.70
N ASN A 177 -20.66 38.85 5.15
CA ASN A 177 -21.05 37.46 5.43
C ASN A 177 -20.98 36.61 4.16
N GLN A 178 -21.38 37.12 2.99
CA GLN A 178 -21.20 36.40 1.71
C GLN A 178 -19.72 36.15 1.38
N LEU A 179 -18.84 37.11 1.64
CA LEU A 179 -17.39 36.95 1.47
C LEU A 179 -16.85 35.87 2.42
N MET A 180 -17.26 35.84 3.71
CA MET A 180 -16.87 34.83 4.67
C MET A 180 -17.30 33.41 4.25
N ILE A 181 -18.51 33.28 3.71
CA ILE A 181 -19.02 32.02 3.16
C ILE A 181 -18.15 31.58 1.96
N ALA A 182 -17.86 32.49 1.03
CA ALA A 182 -17.01 32.19 -0.13
C ALA A 182 -15.59 31.76 0.30
N GLN A 183 -15.02 32.42 1.32
CA GLN A 183 -13.72 32.03 1.89
C GLN A 183 -13.75 30.61 2.49
N SER A 184 -14.79 30.29 3.25
CA SER A 184 -14.96 28.97 3.84
C SER A 184 -15.09 27.88 2.77
N GLN A 185 -15.86 28.15 1.69
CA GLN A 185 -16.01 27.24 0.57
C GLN A 185 -14.70 27.04 -0.21
N TYR A 186 -13.92 28.09 -0.39
CA TYR A 186 -12.58 27.99 -1.00
C TYR A 186 -11.64 27.12 -0.18
N ILE A 187 -11.58 27.31 1.15
CA ILE A 187 -10.78 26.49 2.05
C ILE A 187 -11.25 25.05 2.01
N GLY A 188 -12.55 24.79 2.05
CA GLY A 188 -13.13 23.45 1.93
C GLY A 188 -12.75 22.75 0.64
N SER A 189 -12.80 23.46 -0.51
CA SER A 189 -12.38 22.91 -1.81
C SER A 189 -10.89 22.65 -1.90
N MET A 190 -10.06 23.41 -1.19
CA MET A 190 -8.63 23.17 -1.07
C MET A 190 -8.33 21.86 -0.31
N VAL A 191 -9.02 21.65 0.81
CA VAL A 191 -8.90 20.39 1.59
C VAL A 191 -9.35 19.20 0.74
N GLU A 192 -10.46 19.33 0.01
CA GLU A 192 -10.97 18.28 -0.88
C GLU A 192 -9.95 17.92 -1.99
N LEU A 193 -9.28 18.92 -2.57
CA LEU A 193 -8.22 18.70 -3.56
C LEU A 193 -7.05 17.92 -2.94
N PHE A 194 -6.58 18.29 -1.73
CA PHE A 194 -5.52 17.57 -1.05
C PHE A 194 -5.90 16.13 -0.74
N GLN A 195 -7.11 15.89 -0.24
CA GLN A 195 -7.61 14.55 0.06
C GLN A 195 -7.66 13.66 -1.20
N SER A 196 -8.17 14.21 -2.31
CA SER A 196 -8.24 13.50 -3.59
C SER A 196 -6.85 13.18 -4.14
N LYS A 197 -5.88 14.11 -3.99
CA LYS A 197 -4.48 13.88 -4.37
C LYS A 197 -3.83 12.80 -3.52
N ILE A 198 -3.98 12.84 -2.20
CA ILE A 198 -3.45 11.81 -1.29
C ILE A 198 -4.03 10.43 -1.64
N THR A 199 -5.32 10.35 -1.99
CA THR A 199 -5.95 9.10 -2.40
C THR A 199 -5.32 8.55 -3.68
N LEU A 200 -5.04 9.41 -4.65
CA LEU A 200 -4.36 9.03 -5.89
C LEU A 200 -2.91 8.59 -5.63
N ASP A 201 -2.17 9.32 -4.81
CA ASP A 201 -0.78 9.00 -4.46
C ASP A 201 -0.66 7.69 -3.68
N LYS A 202 -1.66 7.36 -2.85
CA LYS A 202 -1.74 6.05 -2.18
C LYS A 202 -1.82 4.90 -3.17
N LEU A 203 -2.60 5.03 -4.23
CA LEU A 203 -2.71 3.99 -5.26
C LEU A 203 -1.37 3.72 -5.96
N TYR A 204 -0.55 4.76 -6.10
CA TYR A 204 0.77 4.66 -6.71
C TYR A 204 1.91 4.40 -5.71
N ASN A 205 1.61 4.23 -4.42
CA ASN A 205 2.60 4.11 -3.32
C ASN A 205 3.62 5.26 -3.25
N GLN A 206 3.24 6.46 -3.66
CA GLN A 206 4.17 7.62 -3.70
C GLN A 206 4.25 8.38 -2.37
N ILE A 207 3.40 8.09 -1.39
CA ILE A 207 3.38 8.80 -0.10
C ILE A 207 4.67 8.60 0.71
N LEU A 208 5.38 7.48 0.48
CA LEU A 208 6.61 7.14 1.23
C LEU A 208 7.89 7.68 0.57
N THR A 209 7.81 8.34 -0.58
CA THR A 209 8.98 8.78 -1.36
C THR A 209 9.31 10.27 -1.23
N THR A 210 8.58 11.03 -0.45
CA THR A 210 8.95 12.41 -0.12
C THR A 210 10.06 12.43 0.94
N LYS A 211 11.32 12.37 0.45
CA LYS A 211 12.51 12.80 1.19
C LYS A 211 12.70 14.29 1.02
#